data_f086051dc6a246778233bb5d6eaa0ad9
#
_entry.id   f086051dc6a246778233bb5d6eaa0ad9
#
_cell.length_a   1.000
_cell.length_b   1.000
_cell.length_c   1.000
_cell.angle_alpha   90.00
_cell.angle_beta   90.00
_cell.angle_gamma   90.00
#
_symmetry.space_group_name_H-M   'P 1'
#
loop_
_entity.id
_entity.type
_entity.pdbx_description
1 polymer ?
#
loop_
_entity_poly.entity_id
_entity_poly.type
_entity_poly.pdbx_seq_one_letter_code
_entity_poly.pdbx_strand_id
1 'polypeptide(L)'
;MKAIPLLFAGLILTCGTFCAEPTRASSPANPYAKWEHGPSHDAGFFPIAVWLQDPRNAGQYRAAGINTYVGLWQGPTESQLAALKTAGMKLICDQNATARAHLDDLTIIGWMHGDEPDNAQSLGESKGYGPPIPAKTIVQDYQKIRAADPSRPVMLNLGQGVAWDGYYGRGVRTNHPEDYPEYLPGCDIVSFDIYPVAHSHPQVAGNLWYVAHGVERLVKWGAGQKVVWNCIECTRIQSKSKATPSQVRSEVWMSLIHGSMGLIYFVHEWQPKFDEAALLHDPEMLREVTAINRQITELAPVLNSPTVRATVQVSSSDPQVPVAVMLKQHEGASYLFAVAMQNGETTATFTLNGPVGDKTAEVLGEERRLSARGGAFSDSFKSWAVHCYRIK
;
A
#
# COMPACT_ATOMS: atom_id res chain seq x y z
N MET A 1 -56.55 74.08 -9.95
CA MET A 1 -55.30 73.29 -10.15
C MET A 1 -54.77 72.95 -8.78
N LYS A 2 -54.95 71.68 -8.34
CA LYS A 2 -54.52 71.19 -7.03
C LYS A 2 -53.34 70.28 -7.24
N ALA A 3 -52.18 70.56 -6.65
CA ALA A 3 -50.98 69.76 -6.66
C ALA A 3 -51.10 68.66 -5.62
N ILE A 4 -50.74 67.44 -6.04
CA ILE A 4 -50.65 66.23 -5.20
C ILE A 4 -49.14 65.97 -4.87
N PRO A 5 -48.75 65.80 -3.61
CA PRO A 5 -47.38 65.45 -3.29
C PRO A 5 -47.12 63.89 -3.41
N LEU A 6 -46.08 63.53 -4.12
CA LEU A 6 -45.55 62.15 -4.13
C LEU A 6 -44.80 61.86 -2.84
N LEU A 7 -45.24 60.82 -2.13
CA LEU A 7 -44.46 60.15 -1.05
C LEU A 7 -43.47 59.17 -1.65
N PHE A 8 -42.17 59.36 -1.41
CA PHE A 8 -41.13 58.36 -1.67
C PHE A 8 -40.99 57.45 -0.44
N ALA A 9 -41.40 56.21 -0.57
CA ALA A 9 -41.09 55.16 0.44
C ALA A 9 -39.71 54.53 0.14
N GLY A 10 -38.74 54.86 0.97
CA GLY A 10 -37.39 54.21 0.89
C GLY A 10 -37.40 52.77 1.41
N LEU A 11 -37.13 51.82 0.53
CA LEU A 11 -36.93 50.42 0.87
C LEU A 11 -35.50 50.22 1.36
N ILE A 12 -35.32 50.00 2.66
CA ILE A 12 -34.01 49.63 3.25
C ILE A 12 -33.83 48.14 3.03
N LEU A 13 -32.97 47.74 2.05
CA LEU A 13 -32.49 46.39 1.89
C LEU A 13 -31.41 46.10 2.97
N THR A 14 -31.75 45.35 3.99
CA THR A 14 -30.76 44.76 4.92
C THR A 14 -30.10 43.59 4.22
N CYS A 15 -28.85 43.80 3.80
CA CYS A 15 -27.98 42.74 3.28
C CYS A 15 -27.54 41.87 4.46
N GLY A 16 -28.25 40.76 4.68
CA GLY A 16 -27.83 39.71 5.62
C GLY A 16 -26.65 38.96 5.04
N THR A 17 -25.45 39.22 5.56
CA THR A 17 -24.26 38.39 5.30
C THR A 17 -24.47 37.01 5.93
N PHE A 18 -24.88 36.03 5.11
CA PHE A 18 -24.79 34.64 5.47
C PHE A 18 -23.30 34.26 5.47
N CYS A 19 -22.67 34.24 6.66
CA CYS A 19 -21.43 33.50 6.87
C CYS A 19 -21.78 32.03 6.72
N ALA A 20 -21.47 31.41 5.56
CA ALA A 20 -21.46 30.00 5.41
C ALA A 20 -20.34 29.46 6.35
N GLU A 21 -20.72 28.71 7.39
CA GLU A 21 -19.76 27.94 8.15
C GLU A 21 -18.96 27.07 7.19
N PRO A 22 -17.60 26.98 7.35
CA PRO A 22 -16.81 26.08 6.53
C PRO A 22 -17.32 24.66 6.81
N THR A 23 -17.95 24.06 5.81
CA THR A 23 -18.31 22.63 5.84
C THR A 23 -17.03 21.87 6.18
N ARG A 24 -16.98 21.32 7.39
CA ARG A 24 -15.94 20.41 7.84
C ARG A 24 -15.92 19.29 6.81
N ALA A 25 -14.88 19.28 5.95
CA ALA A 25 -14.67 18.19 5.00
C ALA A 25 -14.67 16.90 5.83
N SER A 26 -15.66 16.05 5.60
CA SER A 26 -15.73 14.74 6.24
C SER A 26 -14.40 14.03 5.92
N SER A 27 -13.70 13.58 6.95
CA SER A 27 -12.54 12.72 6.77
C SER A 27 -12.91 11.64 5.75
N PRO A 28 -12.10 11.38 4.71
CA PRO A 28 -12.39 10.30 3.79
C PRO A 28 -12.59 9.05 4.63
N ALA A 29 -13.72 8.38 4.43
CA ALA A 29 -14.04 7.16 5.14
C ALA A 29 -12.92 6.14 4.88
N ASN A 30 -12.56 5.34 5.90
CA ASN A 30 -11.63 4.23 5.73
C ASN A 30 -12.09 3.41 4.49
N PRO A 31 -11.23 3.15 3.49
CA PRO A 31 -11.63 2.55 2.22
C PRO A 31 -12.21 1.14 2.38
N TYR A 32 -11.95 0.48 3.51
CA TYR A 32 -12.48 -0.85 3.82
C TYR A 32 -13.90 -0.81 4.40
N ALA A 33 -14.39 0.34 4.86
CA ALA A 33 -15.71 0.47 5.50
C ALA A 33 -16.90 0.14 4.59
N LYS A 34 -16.67 0.04 3.28
CA LYS A 34 -17.72 -0.31 2.30
C LYS A 34 -18.02 -1.81 2.22
N TRP A 35 -17.21 -2.67 2.86
CA TRP A 35 -17.41 -4.11 2.87
C TRP A 35 -17.72 -4.61 4.28
N GLU A 36 -18.84 -5.28 4.43
CA GLU A 36 -19.29 -5.82 5.70
C GLU A 36 -18.33 -6.85 6.28
N HIS A 37 -17.81 -7.75 5.43
CA HIS A 37 -16.86 -8.81 5.79
C HIS A 37 -15.46 -8.56 5.19
N GLY A 38 -15.13 -7.32 4.88
CA GLY A 38 -13.82 -6.92 4.36
C GLY A 38 -12.72 -6.83 5.42
N PRO A 39 -11.52 -6.35 5.04
CA PRO A 39 -10.51 -5.96 6.00
C PRO A 39 -11.09 -4.99 7.02
N SER A 40 -10.67 -5.11 8.27
CA SER A 40 -11.18 -4.26 9.36
C SER A 40 -11.00 -2.77 9.01
N HIS A 41 -12.04 -2.00 9.27
CA HIS A 41 -11.99 -0.53 9.18
C HIS A 41 -11.69 0.14 10.54
N ASP A 42 -11.33 -0.64 11.55
CA ASP A 42 -10.78 -0.12 12.81
C ASP A 42 -9.51 0.69 12.51
N ALA A 43 -9.41 1.88 13.11
CA ALA A 43 -8.27 2.76 12.88
C ALA A 43 -6.93 2.11 13.30
N GLY A 44 -6.95 1.21 14.29
CA GLY A 44 -5.78 0.47 14.75
C GLY A 44 -5.40 -0.74 13.88
N PHE A 45 -6.18 -1.07 12.85
CA PHE A 45 -5.87 -2.18 11.96
C PHE A 45 -5.21 -1.70 10.66
N PHE A 46 -4.03 -2.24 10.34
CA PHE A 46 -3.38 -2.07 9.04
C PHE A 46 -3.08 -3.46 8.47
N PRO A 47 -3.50 -3.77 7.22
CA PRO A 47 -3.23 -5.07 6.61
C PRO A 47 -1.75 -5.29 6.38
N ILE A 48 -1.20 -6.32 7.03
CA ILE A 48 0.18 -6.80 6.86
C ILE A 48 0.06 -8.27 6.54
N ALA A 49 0.32 -8.62 5.29
CA ALA A 49 0.05 -9.95 4.78
C ALA A 49 1.31 -10.75 4.43
N VAL A 50 1.13 -12.04 4.29
CA VAL A 50 2.10 -12.97 3.71
C VAL A 50 1.49 -13.71 2.53
N TRP A 51 2.28 -13.91 1.46
CA TRP A 51 1.85 -14.55 0.23
C TRP A 51 1.96 -16.07 0.30
N LEU A 52 0.84 -16.76 0.00
CA LEU A 52 0.74 -18.19 -0.34
C LEU A 52 1.49 -19.12 0.65
N GLN A 53 1.28 -18.95 1.95
CA GLN A 53 1.96 -19.72 2.99
C GLN A 53 1.11 -20.84 3.56
N ASP A 54 1.77 -21.91 4.02
CA ASP A 54 1.11 -22.99 4.76
C ASP A 54 0.59 -22.47 6.11
N PRO A 55 -0.70 -22.67 6.45
CA PRO A 55 -1.28 -22.26 7.72
C PRO A 55 -0.65 -22.87 8.98
N ARG A 56 0.16 -23.95 8.86
CA ARG A 56 0.96 -24.48 9.99
C ARG A 56 1.90 -23.43 10.58
N ASN A 57 2.32 -22.45 9.78
CA ASN A 57 3.23 -21.39 10.15
C ASN A 57 2.49 -20.13 10.69
N ALA A 58 1.15 -20.15 10.74
CA ALA A 58 0.32 -18.98 11.05
C ALA A 58 0.67 -18.33 12.40
N GLY A 59 0.95 -19.15 13.42
CA GLY A 59 1.36 -18.66 14.75
C GLY A 59 2.69 -17.89 14.72
N GLN A 60 3.66 -18.34 13.92
CA GLN A 60 4.96 -17.68 13.78
C GLN A 60 4.82 -16.36 13.01
N TYR A 61 4.05 -16.33 11.93
CA TYR A 61 3.76 -15.10 11.20
C TYR A 61 2.98 -14.10 12.03
N ARG A 62 2.02 -14.57 12.84
CA ARG A 62 1.32 -13.72 13.79
C ARG A 62 2.26 -13.08 14.81
N ALA A 63 3.21 -13.86 15.34
CA ALA A 63 4.23 -13.36 16.26
C ALA A 63 5.14 -12.31 15.61
N ALA A 64 5.36 -12.41 14.29
CA ALA A 64 6.08 -11.42 13.49
C ALA A 64 5.24 -10.18 13.11
N GLY A 65 4.00 -10.04 13.63
CA GLY A 65 3.12 -8.90 13.35
C GLY A 65 2.39 -8.98 12.01
N ILE A 66 2.45 -10.10 11.31
CA ILE A 66 1.63 -10.37 10.13
C ILE A 66 0.24 -10.78 10.59
N ASN A 67 -0.80 -10.26 9.97
CA ASN A 67 -2.19 -10.47 10.38
C ASN A 67 -3.08 -11.09 9.30
N THR A 68 -2.59 -11.20 8.07
CA THR A 68 -3.37 -11.65 6.91
C THR A 68 -2.59 -12.64 6.05
N TYR A 69 -3.26 -13.64 5.53
CA TYR A 69 -2.77 -14.52 4.46
C TYR A 69 -3.38 -14.09 3.13
N VAL A 70 -2.59 -14.08 2.07
CA VAL A 70 -3.07 -13.88 0.69
C VAL A 70 -2.76 -15.13 -0.10
N GLY A 71 -3.81 -15.83 -0.50
CA GLY A 71 -3.70 -17.12 -1.18
C GLY A 71 -3.40 -18.29 -0.25
N LEU A 72 -3.84 -19.47 -0.66
CA LEU A 72 -3.53 -20.76 -0.03
C LEU A 72 -3.29 -21.82 -1.10
N TRP A 73 -2.17 -22.53 -0.99
CA TRP A 73 -1.89 -23.60 -1.94
C TRP A 73 -2.99 -24.66 -1.91
N GLN A 74 -3.62 -24.91 -3.06
CA GLN A 74 -4.74 -25.85 -3.24
C GLN A 74 -5.92 -25.63 -2.26
N GLY A 75 -6.08 -24.40 -1.76
CA GLY A 75 -7.09 -24.07 -0.77
C GLY A 75 -8.03 -22.93 -1.20
N PRO A 76 -8.88 -22.48 -0.26
CA PRO A 76 -8.94 -22.98 1.12
C PRO A 76 -9.58 -24.35 1.27
N THR A 77 -9.08 -25.11 2.24
CA THR A 77 -9.69 -26.34 2.76
C THR A 77 -10.20 -26.12 4.18
N GLU A 78 -11.04 -27.00 4.70
CA GLU A 78 -11.56 -26.93 6.09
C GLU A 78 -10.43 -26.86 7.13
N SER A 79 -9.39 -27.69 6.95
CA SER A 79 -8.25 -27.72 7.88
C SER A 79 -7.42 -26.42 7.83
N GLN A 80 -7.23 -25.85 6.64
CA GLN A 80 -6.52 -24.58 6.48
C GLN A 80 -7.28 -23.42 7.13
N LEU A 81 -8.62 -23.34 6.93
CA LEU A 81 -9.47 -22.33 7.58
C LEU A 81 -9.43 -22.46 9.11
N ALA A 82 -9.56 -23.68 9.64
CA ALA A 82 -9.49 -23.94 11.07
C ALA A 82 -8.14 -23.51 11.68
N ALA A 83 -7.03 -23.78 10.99
CA ALA A 83 -5.69 -23.38 11.44
C ALA A 83 -5.53 -21.86 11.49
N LEU A 84 -5.94 -21.14 10.43
CA LEU A 84 -5.88 -19.68 10.40
C LEU A 84 -6.78 -19.04 11.45
N LYS A 85 -8.01 -19.56 11.62
CA LYS A 85 -8.94 -19.13 12.67
C LYS A 85 -8.35 -19.29 14.07
N THR A 86 -7.76 -20.44 14.34
CA THR A 86 -7.10 -20.74 15.63
C THR A 86 -5.94 -19.77 15.89
N ALA A 87 -5.16 -19.44 14.86
CA ALA A 87 -4.08 -18.46 14.96
C ALA A 87 -4.56 -17.00 14.98
N GLY A 88 -5.86 -16.73 14.78
CA GLY A 88 -6.43 -15.38 14.71
C GLY A 88 -5.96 -14.61 13.47
N MET A 89 -5.62 -15.31 12.38
CA MET A 89 -5.22 -14.72 11.11
C MET A 89 -6.42 -14.43 10.23
N LYS A 90 -6.27 -13.45 9.32
CA LYS A 90 -7.24 -13.14 8.28
C LYS A 90 -6.79 -13.77 6.95
N LEU A 91 -7.72 -13.88 5.99
CA LEU A 91 -7.49 -14.58 4.73
C LEU A 91 -8.16 -13.86 3.56
N ILE A 92 -7.39 -13.65 2.49
CA ILE A 92 -7.89 -13.36 1.15
C ILE A 92 -7.60 -14.61 0.30
N CYS A 93 -8.60 -15.20 -0.34
CA CYS A 93 -8.43 -16.49 -1.02
C CYS A 93 -9.37 -16.67 -2.22
N ASP A 94 -9.18 -17.77 -2.94
CA ASP A 94 -10.09 -18.19 -3.99
C ASP A 94 -11.50 -18.46 -3.42
N GLN A 95 -12.52 -18.09 -4.21
CA GLN A 95 -13.92 -18.33 -3.86
C GLN A 95 -14.34 -19.77 -4.26
N ASN A 96 -13.60 -20.78 -3.76
CA ASN A 96 -13.90 -22.18 -4.02
C ASN A 96 -15.15 -22.69 -3.24
N ALA A 97 -15.50 -23.96 -3.40
CA ALA A 97 -16.68 -24.54 -2.75
C ALA A 97 -16.61 -24.47 -1.21
N THR A 98 -15.44 -24.76 -0.63
CA THR A 98 -15.20 -24.67 0.82
C THR A 98 -15.40 -23.23 1.29
N ALA A 99 -14.75 -22.25 0.67
CA ALA A 99 -14.88 -20.85 1.07
C ALA A 99 -16.34 -20.36 0.98
N ARG A 100 -17.09 -20.77 -0.04
CA ARG A 100 -18.52 -20.42 -0.19
C ARG A 100 -19.42 -21.06 0.86
N ALA A 101 -19.01 -22.18 1.45
CA ALA A 101 -19.74 -22.79 2.56
C ALA A 101 -19.54 -22.03 3.90
N HIS A 102 -18.57 -21.10 3.96
CA HIS A 102 -18.17 -20.34 5.14
C HIS A 102 -18.31 -18.82 4.98
N LEU A 103 -19.37 -18.35 4.33
CA LEU A 103 -19.57 -16.90 4.10
C LEU A 103 -19.73 -16.09 5.39
N ASP A 104 -20.17 -16.72 6.48
CA ASP A 104 -20.29 -16.07 7.79
C ASP A 104 -18.95 -16.08 8.59
N ASP A 105 -17.90 -16.75 8.10
CA ASP A 105 -16.62 -16.81 8.80
C ASP A 105 -15.82 -15.53 8.56
N LEU A 106 -15.61 -14.77 9.63
CA LEU A 106 -14.85 -13.51 9.63
C LEU A 106 -13.33 -13.70 9.47
N THR A 107 -12.85 -14.93 9.33
CA THR A 107 -11.48 -15.24 8.93
C THR A 107 -11.26 -14.83 7.47
N ILE A 108 -12.24 -15.09 6.59
CA ILE A 108 -12.19 -14.72 5.19
C ILE A 108 -12.60 -13.25 5.05
N ILE A 109 -11.68 -12.40 4.62
CA ILE A 109 -11.88 -10.94 4.48
C ILE A 109 -11.80 -10.44 3.03
N GLY A 110 -11.63 -11.33 2.08
CA GLY A 110 -11.56 -10.99 0.66
C GLY A 110 -11.45 -12.22 -0.24
N TRP A 111 -11.82 -12.02 -1.48
CA TRP A 111 -11.66 -12.97 -2.57
C TRP A 111 -10.48 -12.56 -3.44
N MET A 112 -9.91 -13.46 -4.22
CA MET A 112 -8.84 -13.12 -5.16
C MET A 112 -9.03 -13.83 -6.50
N HIS A 113 -8.46 -13.21 -7.54
CA HIS A 113 -8.22 -13.83 -8.83
C HIS A 113 -7.01 -14.77 -8.81
N GLY A 114 -6.82 -15.53 -9.87
CA GLY A 114 -5.52 -16.16 -10.15
C GLY A 114 -4.42 -15.11 -10.24
N ASP A 115 -3.22 -15.54 -9.91
CA ASP A 115 -2.04 -14.68 -9.83
C ASP A 115 -1.56 -14.19 -11.20
N GLU A 116 -1.12 -12.95 -11.28
CA GLU A 116 -0.48 -12.31 -12.45
C GLU A 116 -1.15 -12.61 -13.81
N PRO A 117 -2.44 -12.33 -13.98
CA PRO A 117 -3.11 -12.60 -15.25
C PRO A 117 -2.58 -11.74 -16.41
N ASP A 118 -1.89 -10.65 -16.12
CA ASP A 118 -1.23 -9.76 -17.06
C ASP A 118 0.09 -10.29 -17.61
N ASN A 119 0.62 -11.37 -17.04
CA ASN A 119 1.78 -12.08 -17.55
C ASN A 119 1.39 -13.09 -18.65
N ALA A 120 2.37 -13.46 -19.46
CA ALA A 120 2.25 -14.53 -20.43
C ALA A 120 1.91 -15.85 -19.73
N GLN A 121 0.79 -16.47 -20.11
CA GLN A 121 0.24 -17.64 -19.45
C GLN A 121 0.91 -18.92 -19.93
N SER A 122 1.28 -19.82 -19.02
CA SER A 122 1.84 -21.13 -19.38
C SER A 122 0.82 -21.96 -20.13
N LEU A 123 1.24 -22.54 -21.26
CA LEU A 123 0.45 -23.49 -22.06
C LEU A 123 0.63 -24.93 -21.60
N GLY A 124 1.35 -25.15 -20.50
CA GLY A 124 1.72 -26.47 -19.97
C GLY A 124 3.15 -26.85 -20.32
N GLU A 125 3.59 -27.98 -19.76
CA GLU A 125 4.96 -28.47 -19.95
C GLU A 125 5.33 -28.53 -21.44
N SER A 126 6.48 -27.97 -21.78
CA SER A 126 7.09 -27.97 -23.12
C SER A 126 6.31 -27.24 -24.24
N LYS A 127 5.18 -26.57 -23.92
CA LYS A 127 4.36 -25.84 -24.94
C LYS A 127 4.64 -24.34 -24.96
N GLY A 128 5.50 -23.84 -24.06
CA GLY A 128 5.83 -22.42 -23.97
C GLY A 128 4.71 -21.59 -23.31
N TYR A 129 4.61 -20.33 -23.72
CA TYR A 129 3.70 -19.36 -23.13
C TYR A 129 2.78 -18.76 -24.17
N GLY A 130 1.51 -18.62 -23.81
CA GLY A 130 0.49 -17.88 -24.54
C GLY A 130 0.44 -16.40 -24.10
N PRO A 131 -0.49 -15.62 -24.67
CA PRO A 131 -0.68 -14.23 -24.26
C PRO A 131 -1.20 -14.13 -22.81
N PRO A 132 -1.13 -12.93 -22.18
CA PRO A 132 -1.85 -12.62 -20.96
C PRO A 132 -3.34 -12.92 -21.05
N ILE A 133 -3.99 -13.16 -19.91
CA ILE A 133 -5.44 -13.23 -19.81
C ILE A 133 -6.00 -11.84 -20.14
N PRO A 134 -6.92 -11.71 -21.10
CA PRO A 134 -7.48 -10.40 -21.44
C PRO A 134 -8.17 -9.73 -20.25
N ALA A 135 -7.97 -8.44 -20.06
CA ALA A 135 -8.59 -7.65 -18.98
C ALA A 135 -10.12 -7.84 -18.92
N LYS A 136 -10.78 -7.94 -20.09
CA LYS A 136 -12.22 -8.23 -20.18
C LYS A 136 -12.61 -9.53 -19.45
N THR A 137 -11.79 -10.57 -19.52
CA THR A 137 -12.04 -11.84 -18.82
C THR A 137 -11.97 -11.64 -17.31
N ILE A 138 -10.96 -10.91 -16.83
CA ILE A 138 -10.80 -10.58 -15.40
C ILE A 138 -11.99 -9.77 -14.88
N VAL A 139 -12.48 -8.80 -15.66
CA VAL A 139 -13.70 -8.04 -15.32
C VAL A 139 -14.93 -8.92 -15.24
N GLN A 140 -15.08 -9.88 -16.16
CA GLN A 140 -16.20 -10.84 -16.12
C GLN A 140 -16.12 -11.78 -14.91
N ASP A 141 -14.93 -12.24 -14.56
CA ASP A 141 -14.73 -13.11 -13.39
C ASP A 141 -14.96 -12.35 -12.08
N TYR A 142 -14.51 -11.10 -11.99
CA TYR A 142 -14.86 -10.19 -10.91
C TYR A 142 -16.37 -10.06 -10.70
N GLN A 143 -17.13 -9.89 -11.80
CA GLN A 143 -18.58 -9.79 -11.71
C GLN A 143 -19.22 -11.06 -11.16
N LYS A 144 -18.71 -12.26 -11.53
CA LYS A 144 -19.19 -13.55 -11.02
C LYS A 144 -18.87 -13.70 -9.51
N ILE A 145 -17.63 -13.37 -9.11
CA ILE A 145 -17.20 -13.43 -7.71
C ILE A 145 -18.07 -12.52 -6.86
N ARG A 146 -18.28 -11.27 -7.30
CA ARG A 146 -19.14 -10.30 -6.60
C ARG A 146 -20.62 -10.67 -6.57
N ALA A 147 -21.12 -11.30 -7.61
CA ALA A 147 -22.51 -11.78 -7.63
C ALA A 147 -22.74 -12.92 -6.63
N ALA A 148 -21.72 -13.74 -6.38
CA ALA A 148 -21.79 -14.81 -5.38
C ALA A 148 -21.64 -14.30 -3.93
N ASP A 149 -20.81 -13.26 -3.70
CA ASP A 149 -20.67 -12.60 -2.40
C ASP A 149 -20.22 -11.14 -2.57
N PRO A 150 -21.11 -10.16 -2.43
CA PRO A 150 -20.78 -8.74 -2.49
C PRO A 150 -20.21 -8.17 -1.16
N SER A 151 -20.21 -8.94 -0.07
CA SER A 151 -19.82 -8.46 1.27
C SER A 151 -18.31 -8.31 1.46
N ARG A 152 -17.51 -8.86 0.55
CA ARG A 152 -16.04 -8.87 0.57
C ARG A 152 -15.44 -8.23 -0.66
N PRO A 153 -14.25 -7.58 -0.55
CA PRO A 153 -13.51 -7.10 -1.72
C PRO A 153 -12.92 -8.25 -2.52
N VAL A 154 -12.68 -8.00 -3.81
CA VAL A 154 -11.94 -8.89 -4.70
C VAL A 154 -10.56 -8.31 -4.97
N MET A 155 -9.52 -9.10 -4.73
CA MET A 155 -8.13 -8.74 -4.95
C MET A 155 -7.63 -9.26 -6.30
N LEU A 156 -6.82 -8.44 -6.96
CA LEU A 156 -6.08 -8.77 -8.18
C LEU A 156 -4.60 -8.46 -7.95
N ASN A 157 -3.74 -9.48 -8.01
CA ASN A 157 -2.30 -9.29 -8.06
C ASN A 157 -1.83 -9.24 -9.51
N LEU A 158 -1.04 -8.23 -9.84
CA LEU A 158 -0.47 -7.99 -11.16
C LEU A 158 1.05 -8.15 -11.12
N GLY A 159 1.64 -8.44 -12.25
CA GLY A 159 3.09 -8.65 -12.34
C GLY A 159 3.91 -7.37 -12.43
N GLN A 160 5.20 -7.56 -12.61
CA GLN A 160 6.23 -6.51 -12.59
C GLN A 160 6.04 -5.42 -13.65
N GLY A 161 5.29 -5.70 -14.72
CA GLY A 161 4.97 -4.73 -15.76
C GLY A 161 4.19 -3.51 -15.27
N VAL A 162 3.57 -3.58 -14.09
CA VAL A 162 2.98 -2.42 -13.42
C VAL A 162 4.04 -1.34 -13.16
N ALA A 163 5.22 -1.74 -12.72
CA ALA A 163 6.31 -0.82 -12.37
C ALA A 163 7.36 -0.68 -13.48
N TRP A 164 7.53 -1.70 -14.31
CA TRP A 164 8.57 -1.74 -15.34
C TRP A 164 8.01 -2.14 -16.71
N ASP A 165 7.85 -1.19 -17.62
CA ASP A 165 7.25 -1.40 -18.95
C ASP A 165 7.99 -2.48 -19.76
N GLY A 166 9.31 -2.55 -19.62
CA GLY A 166 10.16 -3.52 -20.31
C GLY A 166 10.09 -4.95 -19.77
N TYR A 167 9.16 -5.26 -18.87
CA TYR A 167 9.04 -6.59 -18.30
C TYR A 167 8.64 -7.62 -19.35
N TYR A 168 9.62 -8.42 -19.75
CA TYR A 168 9.47 -9.43 -20.81
C TYR A 168 8.54 -10.60 -20.43
N GLY A 169 8.26 -10.81 -19.13
CA GLY A 169 7.30 -11.83 -18.68
C GLY A 169 5.87 -11.62 -19.18
N ARG A 170 5.54 -10.43 -19.69
CA ARG A 170 4.28 -10.14 -20.37
C ARG A 170 4.21 -10.68 -21.81
N GLY A 171 5.31 -11.26 -22.34
CA GLY A 171 5.38 -11.80 -23.68
C GLY A 171 5.02 -10.74 -24.74
N VAL A 172 4.00 -11.01 -25.56
CA VAL A 172 3.56 -10.10 -26.64
C VAL A 172 3.02 -8.76 -26.14
N ARG A 173 2.76 -8.61 -24.83
CA ARG A 173 2.29 -7.37 -24.21
C ARG A 173 3.40 -6.63 -23.42
N THR A 174 4.66 -7.00 -23.61
CA THR A 174 5.80 -6.19 -23.13
C THR A 174 5.74 -4.78 -23.71
N ASN A 175 6.05 -3.75 -22.91
CA ASN A 175 5.96 -2.31 -23.27
C ASN A 175 4.54 -1.81 -23.60
N HIS A 176 3.50 -2.42 -23.00
CA HIS A 176 2.11 -2.00 -23.15
C HIS A 176 1.49 -1.62 -21.79
N PRO A 177 1.96 -0.54 -21.12
CA PRO A 177 1.42 -0.13 -19.83
C PRO A 177 -0.02 0.38 -19.89
N GLU A 178 -0.52 0.73 -21.08
CA GLU A 178 -1.91 1.14 -21.30
C GLU A 178 -2.94 0.03 -21.05
N ASP A 179 -2.50 -1.22 -20.92
CA ASP A 179 -3.39 -2.35 -20.57
C ASP A 179 -3.87 -2.27 -19.12
N TYR A 180 -3.03 -1.75 -18.20
CA TYR A 180 -3.30 -1.81 -16.78
C TYR A 180 -4.60 -1.10 -16.35
N PRO A 181 -4.92 0.11 -16.84
CA PRO A 181 -6.22 0.72 -16.57
C PRO A 181 -7.41 -0.17 -16.94
N GLU A 182 -7.28 -1.08 -17.92
CA GLU A 182 -8.35 -1.98 -18.34
C GLU A 182 -8.54 -3.16 -17.36
N TYR A 183 -7.51 -3.57 -16.63
CA TYR A 183 -7.61 -4.60 -15.58
C TYR A 183 -8.30 -4.09 -14.32
N LEU A 184 -8.14 -2.82 -13.97
CA LEU A 184 -8.60 -2.26 -12.69
C LEU A 184 -10.12 -2.35 -12.46
N PRO A 185 -11.01 -2.27 -13.47
CA PRO A 185 -12.43 -2.54 -13.25
C PRO A 185 -12.73 -3.95 -12.74
N GLY A 186 -11.77 -4.86 -12.87
CA GLY A 186 -11.86 -6.26 -12.43
C GLY A 186 -11.48 -6.51 -10.97
N CYS A 187 -11.29 -5.48 -10.14
CA CYS A 187 -10.94 -5.68 -8.73
C CYS A 187 -11.41 -4.54 -7.84
N ASP A 188 -11.32 -4.75 -6.53
CA ASP A 188 -11.51 -3.75 -5.47
C ASP A 188 -10.18 -3.38 -4.81
N ILE A 189 -9.36 -4.39 -4.55
CA ILE A 189 -7.98 -4.27 -4.07
C ILE A 189 -7.08 -4.68 -5.23
N VAL A 190 -6.08 -3.87 -5.55
CA VAL A 190 -5.06 -4.20 -6.55
C VAL A 190 -3.68 -4.21 -5.91
N SER A 191 -2.89 -5.22 -6.22
CA SER A 191 -1.48 -5.30 -5.84
C SER A 191 -0.62 -5.62 -7.06
N PHE A 192 0.66 -5.50 -6.89
CA PHE A 192 1.65 -5.95 -7.86
C PHE A 192 2.91 -6.38 -7.14
N ASP A 193 3.73 -7.11 -7.83
CA ASP A 193 5.04 -7.48 -7.34
C ASP A 193 6.16 -7.01 -8.28
N ILE A 194 7.20 -6.46 -7.67
CA ILE A 194 8.52 -6.24 -8.25
C ILE A 194 9.53 -6.35 -7.11
N TYR A 195 10.65 -7.00 -7.38
CA TYR A 195 11.64 -7.36 -6.36
C TYR A 195 13.02 -6.81 -6.77
N PRO A 196 13.28 -5.50 -6.58
CA PRO A 196 14.44 -4.83 -7.15
C PRO A 196 15.78 -5.37 -6.68
N VAL A 197 15.89 -5.86 -5.44
CA VAL A 197 17.16 -6.41 -4.93
C VAL A 197 17.40 -7.83 -5.44
N ALA A 198 16.35 -8.65 -5.47
CA ALA A 198 16.42 -10.01 -6.01
C ALA A 198 16.37 -10.04 -7.55
N HIS A 199 16.20 -8.90 -8.21
CA HIS A 199 16.08 -8.81 -9.67
C HIS A 199 17.42 -8.99 -10.38
N SER A 200 17.42 -9.74 -11.51
CA SER A 200 18.63 -9.98 -12.30
C SER A 200 18.82 -8.98 -13.45
N HIS A 201 17.75 -8.30 -13.89
CA HIS A 201 17.82 -7.37 -15.02
C HIS A 201 18.46 -6.04 -14.60
N PRO A 202 19.49 -5.51 -15.33
CA PRO A 202 20.25 -4.33 -14.92
C PRO A 202 19.43 -3.04 -14.76
N GLN A 203 18.30 -2.90 -15.48
CA GLN A 203 17.43 -1.74 -15.33
C GLN A 203 16.69 -1.72 -13.97
N VAL A 204 16.43 -2.89 -13.39
CA VAL A 204 15.65 -3.01 -12.15
C VAL A 204 16.55 -3.30 -10.95
N ALA A 205 17.58 -4.13 -11.14
CA ALA A 205 18.46 -4.58 -10.06
C ALA A 205 19.04 -3.41 -9.26
N GLY A 206 18.75 -3.39 -7.96
CA GLY A 206 19.20 -2.37 -7.01
C GLY A 206 18.42 -1.04 -7.05
N ASN A 207 17.41 -0.90 -7.91
CA ASN A 207 16.61 0.31 -8.07
C ASN A 207 15.30 0.22 -7.26
N LEU A 208 15.37 0.35 -5.94
CA LEU A 208 14.22 0.20 -5.03
C LEU A 208 13.04 1.12 -5.36
N TRP A 209 13.31 2.27 -6.00
CA TRP A 209 12.27 3.22 -6.39
C TRP A 209 11.18 2.64 -7.32
N TYR A 210 11.43 1.50 -7.98
CA TYR A 210 10.40 0.82 -8.77
C TYR A 210 9.19 0.41 -7.92
N VAL A 211 9.41 0.10 -6.64
CA VAL A 211 8.32 -0.17 -5.68
C VAL A 211 7.37 1.03 -5.59
N ALA A 212 7.92 2.22 -5.34
CA ALA A 212 7.16 3.47 -5.29
C ALA A 212 6.46 3.76 -6.62
N HIS A 213 7.18 3.59 -7.73
CA HIS A 213 6.66 3.87 -9.07
C HIS A 213 5.44 3.01 -9.42
N GLY A 214 5.48 1.72 -9.11
CA GLY A 214 4.33 0.85 -9.34
C GLY A 214 3.13 1.22 -8.48
N VAL A 215 3.34 1.54 -7.20
CA VAL A 215 2.26 2.02 -6.32
C VAL A 215 1.63 3.31 -6.86
N GLU A 216 2.45 4.30 -7.26
CA GLU A 216 1.95 5.56 -7.85
C GLU A 216 1.11 5.32 -9.10
N ARG A 217 1.57 4.43 -9.97
CA ARG A 217 0.83 4.08 -11.20
C ARG A 217 -0.53 3.48 -10.88
N LEU A 218 -0.60 2.52 -9.95
CA LEU A 218 -1.87 1.91 -9.53
C LEU A 218 -2.80 2.93 -8.87
N VAL A 219 -2.28 3.80 -8.01
CA VAL A 219 -3.07 4.89 -7.40
C VAL A 219 -3.61 5.84 -8.46
N LYS A 220 -2.77 6.24 -9.43
CA LYS A 220 -3.16 7.11 -10.54
C LYS A 220 -4.20 6.46 -11.44
N TRP A 221 -3.96 5.24 -11.90
CA TRP A 221 -4.86 4.51 -12.79
C TRP A 221 -6.18 4.15 -12.09
N GLY A 222 -6.14 3.84 -10.80
CA GLY A 222 -7.31 3.57 -9.97
C GLY A 222 -8.13 4.81 -9.62
N ALA A 223 -7.64 6.02 -9.93
CA ALA A 223 -8.32 7.31 -9.69
C ALA A 223 -8.89 7.44 -8.27
N GLY A 224 -8.22 6.87 -7.27
CA GLY A 224 -8.67 6.87 -5.87
C GLY A 224 -9.86 5.94 -5.57
N GLN A 225 -10.30 5.13 -6.53
CA GLN A 225 -11.42 4.19 -6.35
C GLN A 225 -10.97 2.79 -5.94
N LYS A 226 -9.68 2.47 -6.15
CA LYS A 226 -9.08 1.18 -5.82
C LYS A 226 -8.23 1.31 -4.56
N VAL A 227 -8.26 0.24 -3.75
CA VAL A 227 -7.32 0.09 -2.65
C VAL A 227 -6.04 -0.54 -3.22
N VAL A 228 -4.90 0.10 -3.01
CA VAL A 228 -3.61 -0.41 -3.51
C VAL A 228 -2.87 -1.09 -2.37
N TRP A 229 -2.43 -2.33 -2.60
CA TRP A 229 -1.47 -3.04 -1.76
C TRP A 229 -0.18 -3.24 -2.56
N ASN A 230 0.90 -3.66 -1.89
CA ASN A 230 2.15 -3.94 -2.57
C ASN A 230 2.86 -5.15 -2.01
N CYS A 231 3.48 -5.94 -2.89
CA CYS A 231 4.36 -7.04 -2.51
C CYS A 231 5.76 -6.51 -2.18
N ILE A 232 6.36 -7.03 -1.11
CA ILE A 232 7.68 -6.65 -0.59
C ILE A 232 8.57 -7.89 -0.53
N GLU A 233 9.77 -7.80 -1.11
CA GLU A 233 10.77 -8.86 -1.01
C GLU A 233 11.44 -8.87 0.37
N CYS A 234 11.75 -10.07 0.87
CA CYS A 234 12.56 -10.21 2.09
C CYS A 234 13.46 -11.46 2.06
N THR A 235 13.53 -12.13 0.92
CA THR A 235 14.33 -13.34 0.68
C THR A 235 15.16 -13.19 -0.60
N ARG A 236 15.89 -14.25 -0.98
CA ARG A 236 16.59 -14.27 -2.29
C ARG A 236 15.66 -14.53 -3.46
N ILE A 237 14.48 -15.07 -3.22
CA ILE A 237 13.55 -15.52 -4.25
C ILE A 237 14.23 -16.53 -5.19
N GLN A 238 14.75 -16.10 -6.32
CA GLN A 238 15.53 -16.93 -7.26
C GLN A 238 16.93 -16.36 -7.56
N SER A 239 17.36 -15.38 -6.77
CA SER A 239 18.57 -14.61 -7.01
C SER A 239 19.72 -15.01 -6.08
N LYS A 240 20.93 -14.60 -6.44
CA LYS A 240 22.07 -14.59 -5.53
C LYS A 240 22.01 -13.44 -4.53
N SER A 241 21.34 -12.37 -4.89
CA SER A 241 21.14 -11.19 -4.04
C SER A 241 19.95 -11.39 -3.09
N LYS A 242 20.05 -10.84 -1.91
CA LYS A 242 18.97 -10.78 -0.90
C LYS A 242 18.88 -9.36 -0.37
N ALA A 243 17.67 -8.84 -0.23
CA ALA A 243 17.46 -7.56 0.40
C ALA A 243 18.02 -7.55 1.83
N THR A 244 18.70 -6.47 2.19
CA THR A 244 19.07 -6.22 3.57
C THR A 244 17.84 -5.74 4.35
N PRO A 245 17.79 -5.89 5.68
CA PRO A 245 16.70 -5.36 6.49
C PRO A 245 16.41 -3.87 6.24
N SER A 246 17.46 -3.07 6.03
CA SER A 246 17.33 -1.65 5.70
C SER A 246 16.63 -1.43 4.36
N GLN A 247 16.94 -2.22 3.33
CA GLN A 247 16.28 -2.15 2.02
C GLN A 247 14.81 -2.57 2.12
N VAL A 248 14.50 -3.65 2.85
CA VAL A 248 13.10 -4.06 3.12
C VAL A 248 12.33 -2.92 3.80
N ARG A 249 12.92 -2.28 4.81
CA ARG A 249 12.32 -1.11 5.47
C ARG A 249 12.07 0.01 4.47
N SER A 250 13.00 0.28 3.58
CA SER A 250 12.88 1.34 2.57
C SER A 250 11.74 1.04 1.60
N GLU A 251 11.64 -0.19 1.09
CA GLU A 251 10.56 -0.60 0.18
C GLU A 251 9.19 -0.50 0.85
N VAL A 252 9.07 -0.93 2.11
CA VAL A 252 7.85 -0.77 2.90
C VAL A 252 7.43 0.70 2.98
N TRP A 253 8.35 1.60 3.34
CA TRP A 253 8.01 3.02 3.46
C TRP A 253 7.84 3.71 2.10
N MET A 254 8.56 3.30 1.06
CA MET A 254 8.28 3.72 -0.32
C MET A 254 6.85 3.37 -0.73
N SER A 255 6.40 2.14 -0.44
CA SER A 255 5.01 1.73 -0.68
C SER A 255 4.01 2.61 0.06
N LEU A 256 4.17 2.78 1.37
CA LEU A 256 3.22 3.52 2.21
C LEU A 256 3.16 5.00 1.84
N ILE A 257 4.31 5.64 1.62
CA ILE A 257 4.41 7.06 1.26
C ILE A 257 3.72 7.34 -0.08
N HIS A 258 3.76 6.40 -1.02
CA HIS A 258 3.18 6.56 -2.35
C HIS A 258 1.72 6.08 -2.44
N GLY A 259 1.15 5.57 -1.34
CA GLY A 259 -0.30 5.34 -1.22
C GLY A 259 -0.75 3.90 -1.07
N SER A 260 0.16 2.98 -0.80
CA SER A 260 -0.22 1.62 -0.43
C SER A 260 -0.96 1.60 0.91
N MET A 261 -2.04 0.85 0.98
CA MET A 261 -2.88 0.68 2.17
C MET A 261 -2.84 -0.74 2.74
N GLY A 262 -1.92 -1.55 2.28
CA GLY A 262 -1.62 -2.88 2.79
C GLY A 262 -0.31 -3.39 2.20
N LEU A 263 0.33 -4.30 2.89
CA LEU A 263 1.62 -4.87 2.53
C LEU A 263 1.49 -6.38 2.44
N ILE A 264 2.22 -6.99 1.52
CA ILE A 264 2.29 -8.44 1.32
C ILE A 264 3.76 -8.83 1.30
N TYR A 265 4.24 -9.57 2.29
CA TYR A 265 5.59 -10.10 2.23
C TYR A 265 5.63 -11.34 1.35
N PHE A 266 6.54 -11.31 0.35
CA PHE A 266 6.89 -12.48 -0.44
C PHE A 266 8.07 -13.18 0.23
N VAL A 267 7.83 -14.38 0.76
CA VAL A 267 8.75 -15.03 1.69
C VAL A 267 9.34 -16.34 1.18
N HIS A 268 8.99 -16.75 -0.04
CA HIS A 268 9.55 -17.94 -0.68
C HIS A 268 10.99 -17.71 -1.13
N GLU A 269 11.78 -18.77 -1.11
CA GLU A 269 13.13 -18.82 -1.70
C GLU A 269 13.27 -20.12 -2.51
N TRP A 270 13.77 -20.02 -3.75
CA TRP A 270 13.99 -21.19 -4.61
C TRP A 270 15.46 -21.60 -4.71
N GLN A 271 16.39 -20.72 -4.35
CA GLN A 271 17.83 -20.95 -4.45
C GLN A 271 18.51 -20.83 -3.08
N PRO A 272 19.41 -21.75 -2.71
CA PRO A 272 19.87 -22.94 -3.43
C PRO A 272 18.87 -24.10 -3.36
N LYS A 273 17.88 -24.05 -2.50
CA LYS A 273 16.83 -25.05 -2.27
C LYS A 273 15.52 -24.34 -2.01
N PHE A 274 14.43 -24.94 -2.48
CA PHE A 274 13.09 -24.41 -2.18
C PHE A 274 12.84 -24.40 -0.66
N ASP A 275 12.49 -23.21 -0.19
CA ASP A 275 12.04 -22.95 1.17
C ASP A 275 10.80 -22.04 1.11
N GLU A 276 9.65 -22.61 1.45
CA GLU A 276 8.39 -21.90 1.44
C GLU A 276 8.36 -20.76 2.47
N ALA A 277 9.00 -20.95 3.61
CA ALA A 277 8.94 -20.06 4.77
C ALA A 277 10.32 -19.44 5.10
N ALA A 278 11.09 -19.08 4.06
CA ALA A 278 12.48 -18.65 4.21
C ALA A 278 12.65 -17.47 5.17
N LEU A 279 11.66 -16.57 5.27
CA LEU A 279 11.66 -15.50 6.28
C LEU A 279 11.74 -16.05 7.72
N LEU A 280 10.99 -17.11 8.02
CA LEU A 280 10.98 -17.70 9.38
C LEU A 280 12.30 -18.41 9.72
N HIS A 281 13.08 -18.79 8.71
CA HIS A 281 14.37 -19.44 8.85
C HIS A 281 15.56 -18.47 8.79
N ASP A 282 15.30 -17.16 8.68
CA ASP A 282 16.30 -16.10 8.71
C ASP A 282 16.10 -15.23 9.97
N PRO A 283 16.79 -15.50 11.08
CA PRO A 283 16.56 -14.82 12.36
C PRO A 283 16.81 -13.31 12.30
N GLU A 284 17.74 -12.85 11.48
CA GLU A 284 18.03 -11.42 11.33
C GLU A 284 16.89 -10.72 10.60
N MET A 285 16.51 -11.21 9.44
CA MET A 285 15.43 -10.65 8.65
C MET A 285 14.10 -10.71 9.40
N LEU A 286 13.79 -11.84 10.05
CA LEU A 286 12.58 -12.02 10.84
C LEU A 286 12.47 -10.98 11.98
N ARG A 287 13.57 -10.74 12.70
CA ARG A 287 13.61 -9.73 13.76
C ARG A 287 13.31 -8.35 13.22
N GLU A 288 13.93 -7.96 12.11
CA GLU A 288 13.77 -6.63 11.52
C GLU A 288 12.39 -6.44 10.88
N VAL A 289 11.87 -7.44 10.16
CA VAL A 289 10.50 -7.43 9.65
C VAL A 289 9.49 -7.33 10.79
N THR A 290 9.73 -8.04 11.89
CA THR A 290 8.89 -7.93 13.11
C THR A 290 8.91 -6.50 13.67
N ALA A 291 10.08 -5.85 13.71
CA ALA A 291 10.20 -4.47 14.18
C ALA A 291 9.49 -3.47 13.25
N ILE A 292 9.61 -3.65 11.93
CA ILE A 292 8.88 -2.86 10.93
C ILE A 292 7.37 -3.03 11.11
N ASN A 293 6.88 -4.26 11.22
CA ASN A 293 5.46 -4.56 11.38
C ASN A 293 4.88 -3.99 12.67
N ARG A 294 5.64 -4.05 13.77
CA ARG A 294 5.26 -3.41 15.03
C ARG A 294 5.12 -1.90 14.86
N GLN A 295 6.09 -1.23 14.24
CA GLN A 295 6.02 0.22 13.99
C GLN A 295 4.80 0.59 13.13
N ILE A 296 4.49 -0.19 12.09
CA ILE A 296 3.31 0.03 11.25
C ILE A 296 2.03 -0.14 12.06
N THR A 297 1.96 -1.18 12.91
CA THR A 297 0.80 -1.44 13.77
C THR A 297 0.58 -0.31 14.78
N GLU A 298 1.66 0.19 15.41
CA GLU A 298 1.60 1.33 16.32
C GLU A 298 1.17 2.62 15.60
N LEU A 299 1.57 2.79 14.34
CA LEU A 299 1.23 3.93 13.51
C LEU A 299 -0.07 3.75 12.71
N ALA A 300 -0.76 2.62 12.82
CA ALA A 300 -1.98 2.34 12.05
C ALA A 300 -3.03 3.45 12.16
N PRO A 301 -3.34 4.03 13.35
CA PRO A 301 -4.29 5.13 13.43
C PRO A 301 -3.84 6.38 12.64
N VAL A 302 -2.54 6.62 12.56
CA VAL A 302 -1.96 7.72 11.77
C VAL A 302 -2.02 7.38 10.27
N LEU A 303 -1.59 6.19 9.88
CA LEU A 303 -1.56 5.74 8.48
C LEU A 303 -2.96 5.70 7.87
N ASN A 304 -3.95 5.30 8.66
CA ASN A 304 -5.37 5.29 8.25
C ASN A 304 -6.03 6.67 8.25
N SER A 305 -5.39 7.71 8.81
CA SER A 305 -5.90 9.08 8.76
C SER A 305 -5.73 9.69 7.36
N PRO A 306 -6.47 10.76 7.02
CA PRO A 306 -6.33 11.42 5.72
C PRO A 306 -4.91 11.93 5.46
N THR A 307 -4.43 11.74 4.23
CA THR A 307 -3.17 12.35 3.78
C THR A 307 -3.38 13.83 3.50
N VAL A 308 -2.55 14.68 4.08
CA VAL A 308 -2.57 16.12 3.87
C VAL A 308 -1.72 16.43 2.63
N ARG A 309 -2.38 16.89 1.56
CA ARG A 309 -1.70 17.21 0.29
C ARG A 309 -1.20 18.64 0.26
N ALA A 310 -0.09 18.87 -0.46
CA ALA A 310 0.46 20.22 -0.79
C ALA A 310 0.88 21.10 0.39
N THR A 311 1.15 20.54 1.57
CA THR A 311 1.53 21.33 2.76
C THR A 311 2.98 21.17 3.18
N VAL A 312 3.76 20.32 2.49
CA VAL A 312 5.19 20.13 2.73
C VAL A 312 5.95 20.33 1.43
N GLN A 313 6.92 21.21 1.47
CA GLN A 313 7.95 21.29 0.44
C GLN A 313 9.20 20.56 0.94
N VAL A 314 9.82 19.77 0.09
CA VAL A 314 11.06 19.08 0.40
C VAL A 314 12.12 19.43 -0.65
N SER A 315 13.33 19.72 -0.20
CA SER A 315 14.51 19.89 -1.05
C SER A 315 15.64 19.00 -0.54
N SER A 316 16.33 18.36 -1.46
CA SER A 316 17.51 17.53 -1.18
C SER A 316 18.78 18.30 -1.56
N SER A 317 19.82 18.23 -0.74
CA SER A 317 21.13 18.84 -1.03
C SER A 317 21.81 18.19 -2.23
N ASP A 318 21.54 16.89 -2.46
CA ASP A 318 21.89 16.19 -3.69
C ASP A 318 20.63 15.90 -4.51
N PRO A 319 20.43 16.54 -5.67
CA PRO A 319 19.28 16.29 -6.54
C PRO A 319 19.19 14.86 -7.08
N GLN A 320 20.30 14.11 -7.08
CA GLN A 320 20.30 12.70 -7.49
C GLN A 320 19.73 11.76 -6.41
N VAL A 321 19.60 12.26 -5.19
CA VAL A 321 19.03 11.52 -4.04
C VAL A 321 17.80 12.27 -3.52
N PRO A 322 16.70 12.28 -4.29
CA PRO A 322 15.48 12.93 -3.85
C PRO A 322 14.86 12.19 -2.65
N VAL A 323 14.17 12.95 -1.79
CA VAL A 323 13.44 12.41 -0.64
C VAL A 323 11.94 12.53 -0.89
N ALA A 324 11.24 11.41 -0.89
CA ALA A 324 9.76 11.37 -0.96
C ALA A 324 9.16 11.52 0.43
N VAL A 325 7.97 12.18 0.49
CA VAL A 325 7.31 12.45 1.78
C VAL A 325 5.80 12.20 1.73
N MET A 326 5.25 11.82 2.89
CA MET A 326 3.83 11.78 3.16
C MET A 326 3.55 12.49 4.48
N LEU A 327 2.60 13.44 4.48
CA LEU A 327 2.15 14.13 5.69
C LEU A 327 0.77 13.62 6.11
N LYS A 328 0.64 13.28 7.38
CA LYS A 328 -0.62 12.93 8.03
C LYS A 328 -0.88 13.87 9.20
N GLN A 329 -2.15 14.02 9.58
CA GLN A 329 -2.55 14.70 10.81
C GLN A 329 -3.39 13.76 11.66
N HIS A 330 -3.01 13.61 12.92
CA HIS A 330 -3.70 12.75 13.86
C HIS A 330 -3.58 13.32 15.26
N GLU A 331 -4.70 13.43 16.00
CA GLU A 331 -4.77 13.89 17.39
C GLU A 331 -3.97 15.18 17.68
N GLY A 332 -4.09 16.16 16.78
CA GLY A 332 -3.44 17.49 16.94
C GLY A 332 -1.94 17.50 16.63
N ALA A 333 -1.34 16.39 16.26
CA ALA A 333 0.05 16.31 15.80
C ALA A 333 0.14 16.10 14.29
N SER A 334 1.22 16.60 13.68
CA SER A 334 1.58 16.29 12.31
C SER A 334 2.60 15.16 12.28
N TYR A 335 2.40 14.19 11.40
CA TYR A 335 3.31 13.08 11.18
C TYR A 335 3.86 13.17 9.76
N LEU A 336 5.17 13.34 9.65
CA LEU A 336 5.87 13.37 8.37
C LEU A 336 6.68 12.08 8.21
N PHE A 337 6.38 11.32 7.17
CA PHE A 337 7.13 10.13 6.78
C PHE A 337 7.99 10.48 5.58
N ALA A 338 9.27 10.14 5.63
CA ALA A 338 10.23 10.51 4.59
C ALA A 338 11.15 9.33 4.25
N VAL A 339 11.44 9.13 2.97
CA VAL A 339 12.34 8.08 2.46
C VAL A 339 13.24 8.60 1.36
N ALA A 340 14.54 8.30 1.44
CA ALA A 340 15.48 8.55 0.33
C ALA A 340 15.19 7.58 -0.82
N MET A 341 14.99 8.13 -2.03
CA MET A 341 14.52 7.36 -3.19
C MET A 341 15.65 6.76 -4.02
N GLN A 342 16.91 7.02 -3.67
CA GLN A 342 18.08 6.57 -4.39
C GLN A 342 19.21 6.16 -3.45
N ASN A 343 20.16 5.39 -4.00
CA ASN A 343 21.41 5.08 -3.35
C ASN A 343 22.30 6.33 -3.30
N GLY A 344 22.66 6.77 -2.10
CA GLY A 344 23.48 7.98 -1.88
C GLY A 344 23.14 8.64 -0.56
N GLU A 345 23.83 9.73 -0.27
CA GLU A 345 23.61 10.52 0.93
C GLU A 345 23.11 11.92 0.54
N THR A 346 22.14 12.44 1.30
CA THR A 346 21.62 13.79 1.10
C THR A 346 21.17 14.38 2.43
N THR A 347 21.10 15.71 2.50
CA THR A 347 20.39 16.41 3.55
C THR A 347 19.07 16.92 2.97
N ALA A 348 17.95 16.45 3.53
CA ALA A 348 16.63 16.93 3.17
C ALA A 348 16.22 18.09 4.07
N THR A 349 15.71 19.17 3.46
CA THR A 349 15.07 20.28 4.17
C THR A 349 13.58 20.22 3.91
N PHE A 350 12.80 20.15 4.99
CA PHE A 350 11.34 20.10 4.99
C PHE A 350 10.79 21.47 5.42
N THR A 351 9.93 22.06 4.59
CA THR A 351 9.21 23.29 4.90
C THR A 351 7.72 22.99 4.98
N LEU A 352 7.17 23.17 6.18
CA LEU A 352 5.75 22.95 6.46
C LEU A 352 4.99 24.26 6.17
N ASN A 353 4.01 24.22 5.29
CA ASN A 353 3.12 25.34 5.03
C ASN A 353 2.04 25.40 6.14
N GLY A 354 1.97 26.50 6.88
CA GLY A 354 0.98 26.67 7.95
C GLY A 354 1.38 27.75 8.94
N PRO A 355 0.68 27.88 10.08
CA PRO A 355 1.03 28.86 11.12
C PRO A 355 2.47 28.63 11.60
N VAL A 356 3.29 29.66 11.41
CA VAL A 356 4.71 29.63 11.66
C VAL A 356 4.98 29.85 13.16
N GLY A 357 5.30 28.79 13.87
CA GLY A 357 5.84 28.83 15.22
C GLY A 357 6.98 27.82 15.34
N ASP A 358 7.84 27.99 16.31
CA ASP A 358 8.87 26.99 16.59
C ASP A 358 8.22 25.70 17.08
N LYS A 359 8.55 24.62 16.45
CA LYS A 359 8.04 23.27 16.73
C LYS A 359 9.20 22.31 16.97
N THR A 360 8.88 21.18 17.57
CA THR A 360 9.82 20.07 17.72
C THR A 360 9.39 18.92 16.85
N ALA A 361 10.28 18.42 15.99
CA ALA A 361 10.13 17.19 15.26
C ALA A 361 10.86 16.06 16.01
N GLU A 362 10.12 15.18 16.65
CA GLU A 362 10.64 13.97 17.28
C GLU A 362 10.79 12.90 16.19
N VAL A 363 11.98 12.31 16.07
CA VAL A 363 12.25 11.24 15.11
C VAL A 363 11.90 9.91 15.76
N LEU A 364 10.82 9.28 15.29
CA LEU A 364 10.25 8.09 15.90
C LEU A 364 11.19 6.88 15.74
N GLY A 365 11.52 6.26 16.87
CA GLY A 365 12.41 5.10 16.92
C GLY A 365 13.92 5.44 16.87
N GLU A 366 14.31 6.75 16.93
CA GLU A 366 15.71 7.17 16.82
C GLU A 366 16.21 7.99 18.02
N GLU A 367 15.43 8.12 19.08
CA GLU A 367 15.77 8.84 20.33
C GLU A 367 16.36 10.26 20.12
N ARG A 368 16.01 10.92 19.01
CA ARG A 368 16.49 12.27 18.67
C ARG A 368 15.34 13.22 18.32
N ARG A 369 15.61 14.51 18.49
CA ARG A 369 14.65 15.58 18.20
C ARG A 369 15.34 16.67 17.39
N LEU A 370 14.59 17.26 16.47
CA LEU A 370 15.02 18.35 15.60
C LEU A 370 14.17 19.58 15.90
N SER A 371 14.80 20.75 15.90
CA SER A 371 14.08 22.02 16.04
C SER A 371 13.57 22.48 14.68
N ALA A 372 12.26 22.60 14.53
CA ALA A 372 11.64 23.21 13.36
C ALA A 372 11.44 24.71 13.63
N ARG A 373 12.30 25.55 13.04
CA ARG A 373 12.26 27.00 13.19
C ARG A 373 11.61 27.63 11.97
N GLY A 374 10.69 28.55 12.18
CA GLY A 374 9.96 29.17 11.07
C GLY A 374 9.22 28.16 10.17
N GLY A 375 8.84 27.01 10.73
CA GLY A 375 8.18 25.92 9.98
C GLY A 375 9.12 25.02 9.19
N ALA A 376 10.45 25.18 9.28
CA ALA A 376 11.41 24.36 8.54
C ALA A 376 12.39 23.63 9.47
N PHE A 377 12.80 22.42 9.05
CA PHE A 377 13.88 21.66 9.66
C PHE A 377 14.61 20.81 8.60
N SER A 378 15.83 20.42 8.90
CA SER A 378 16.64 19.58 8.01
C SER A 378 17.10 18.32 8.72
N ASP A 379 17.29 17.24 7.97
CA ASP A 379 17.81 15.97 8.43
C ASP A 379 18.67 15.29 7.38
N SER A 380 19.63 14.46 7.82
CA SER A 380 20.54 13.73 6.96
C SER A 380 19.98 12.37 6.61
N PHE A 381 20.03 12.00 5.34
CA PHE A 381 19.61 10.71 4.81
C PHE A 381 20.82 9.98 4.23
N LYS A 382 21.08 8.79 4.74
CA LYS A 382 21.97 7.81 4.09
C LYS A 382 21.23 7.11 2.96
N SER A 383 21.93 6.26 2.22
CA SER A 383 21.34 5.42 1.17
C SER A 383 20.07 4.74 1.67
N TRP A 384 18.95 4.99 0.98
CA TRP A 384 17.66 4.37 1.26
C TRP A 384 17.10 4.67 2.68
N ALA A 385 17.62 5.66 3.41
CA ALA A 385 17.19 5.94 4.76
C ALA A 385 15.70 6.31 4.84
N VAL A 386 15.08 5.92 5.94
CA VAL A 386 13.69 6.23 6.28
C VAL A 386 13.66 6.92 7.64
N HIS A 387 13.05 8.09 7.71
CA HIS A 387 12.78 8.78 8.96
C HIS A 387 11.29 9.09 9.12
N CYS A 388 10.77 8.84 10.30
CA CYS A 388 9.38 9.09 10.66
C CYS A 388 9.36 10.18 11.75
N TYR A 389 8.66 11.28 11.51
CA TYR A 389 8.64 12.41 12.43
C TYR A 389 7.26 12.63 13.02
N ARG A 390 7.20 12.93 14.32
CA ARG A 390 6.04 13.49 14.99
C ARG A 390 6.32 14.95 15.34
N ILE A 391 5.55 15.87 14.79
CA ILE A 391 5.77 17.31 14.87
C ILE A 391 4.65 17.92 15.72
N LYS A 392 5.05 18.59 16.81
CA LYS A 392 4.15 19.28 17.75
C LYS A 392 4.53 20.73 17.93
#